data_71c63852075338aba13d3fffb031ec87
#
_entry.id   71c63852075338aba13d3fffb031ec87
#
_cell.length_a   1.000
_cell.length_b   1.000
_cell.length_c   1.000
_cell.angle_alpha   90.00
_cell.angle_beta   90.00
_cell.angle_gamma   90.00
#
_symmetry.space_group_name_H-M   'P 1'
#
loop_
_entity.id
_entity.type
_entity.pdbx_description
1 polymer ?
#
loop_
_entity_poly.entity_id
_entity_poly.type
_entity_poly.pdbx_seq_one_letter_code
_entity_poly.pdbx_strand_id
1 'polypeptide(L)'
;MNKNMEYIYKIYQEGGFSKAAKALYISQPALSAIVRRTERQLHTTLFDRSQSPVRLTPAGEYYICCIERIQAIEREMEGYFADLSGGSRGTLAIGSGAYYCTYVLPGLIRRFQAQYPQVQISLMEDISDQRTQK
;
A
#
# COMPACT_ATOMS: atom_id res chain seq x y z
N MET A 1 10.49 7.97 1.00
CA MET A 1 10.91 6.72 1.74
C MET A 1 12.37 6.38 1.45
N ASN A 2 13.09 5.80 2.42
CA ASN A 2 14.49 5.38 2.27
C ASN A 2 14.56 4.10 1.41
N LYS A 3 15.54 4.00 0.50
CA LYS A 3 15.74 2.87 -0.42
C LYS A 3 15.86 1.50 0.29
N ASN A 4 16.46 1.46 1.48
CA ASN A 4 16.55 0.23 2.27
C ASN A 4 15.17 -0.24 2.76
N MET A 5 14.29 0.69 3.12
CA MET A 5 12.88 0.39 3.48
C MET A 5 12.13 -0.21 2.29
N GLU A 6 12.33 0.34 1.09
CA GLU A 6 11.72 -0.19 -0.14
C GLU A 6 12.14 -1.63 -0.40
N TYR A 7 13.42 -1.95 -0.22
CA TYR A 7 13.95 -3.29 -0.39
C TYR A 7 13.37 -4.28 0.63
N ILE A 8 13.30 -3.88 1.90
CA ILE A 8 12.71 -4.69 2.98
C ILE A 8 11.22 -4.92 2.73
N TYR A 9 10.50 -3.87 2.35
CA TYR A 9 9.07 -3.97 2.03
C TYR A 9 8.83 -4.90 0.83
N LYS A 10 9.68 -4.85 -0.18
CA LYS A 10 9.60 -5.74 -1.35
C LYS A 10 9.80 -7.20 -0.99
N ILE A 11 10.70 -7.53 -0.07
CA ILE A 11 10.88 -8.91 0.42
C ILE A 11 9.60 -9.41 1.10
N TYR A 12 8.96 -8.56 1.90
CA TYR A 12 7.69 -8.87 2.54
C TYR A 12 6.59 -9.13 1.51
N GLN A 13 6.44 -8.25 0.52
CA GLN A 13 5.43 -8.39 -0.55
C GLN A 13 5.61 -9.68 -1.37
N GLU A 14 6.85 -10.00 -1.75
CA GLU A 14 7.15 -11.16 -2.59
C GLU A 14 7.24 -12.48 -1.79
N GLY A 15 7.24 -12.42 -0.46
CA GLY A 15 7.35 -13.58 0.42
C GLY A 15 8.73 -14.28 0.39
N GLY A 16 9.76 -13.61 -0.13
CA GLY A 16 11.11 -14.18 -0.17
C GLY A 16 12.16 -13.34 -0.88
N PHE A 17 13.42 -13.57 -0.47
CA PHE A 17 14.58 -12.82 -0.96
C PHE A 17 14.82 -12.99 -2.46
N SER A 18 14.70 -14.21 -2.99
CA SER A 18 14.98 -14.48 -4.41
C SER A 18 13.98 -13.82 -5.34
N LYS A 19 12.69 -13.85 -4.99
CA LYS A 19 11.63 -13.20 -5.78
C LYS A 19 11.79 -11.68 -5.73
N ALA A 20 12.03 -11.13 -4.53
CA ALA A 20 12.24 -9.70 -4.34
C ALA A 20 13.47 -9.20 -5.11
N ALA A 21 14.59 -9.93 -5.07
CA ALA A 21 15.81 -9.58 -5.79
C ALA A 21 15.57 -9.51 -7.31
N LYS A 22 14.82 -10.47 -7.86
CA LYS A 22 14.41 -10.44 -9.29
C LYS A 22 13.56 -9.21 -9.60
N ALA A 23 12.55 -8.92 -8.76
CA ALA A 23 11.67 -7.77 -8.94
C ALA A 23 12.40 -6.42 -8.83
N LEU A 24 13.48 -6.37 -8.06
CA LEU A 24 14.32 -5.19 -7.85
C LEU A 24 15.51 -5.09 -8.83
N TYR A 25 15.67 -6.08 -9.71
CA TYR A 25 16.79 -6.17 -10.66
C TYR A 25 18.18 -6.11 -10.00
N ILE A 26 18.32 -6.76 -8.83
CA ILE A 26 19.58 -6.90 -8.11
C ILE A 26 19.85 -8.37 -7.78
N SER A 27 21.08 -8.70 -7.41
CA SER A 27 21.41 -10.05 -6.97
C SER A 27 20.85 -10.34 -5.57
N GLN A 28 20.46 -11.59 -5.33
CA GLN A 28 19.97 -12.01 -4.01
C GLN A 28 21.04 -11.82 -2.89
N PRO A 29 22.33 -12.09 -3.10
CA PRO A 29 23.36 -11.78 -2.11
C PRO A 29 23.45 -10.28 -1.78
N ALA A 30 23.30 -9.40 -2.78
CA ALA A 30 23.29 -7.96 -2.56
C ALA A 30 22.08 -7.52 -1.71
N LEU A 31 20.90 -8.04 -2.01
CA LEU A 31 19.69 -7.76 -1.22
C LEU A 31 19.85 -8.27 0.22
N SER A 32 20.37 -9.48 0.41
CA SER A 32 20.67 -10.05 1.73
C SER A 32 21.66 -9.20 2.51
N ALA A 33 22.70 -8.67 1.87
CA ALA A 33 23.69 -7.81 2.52
C ALA A 33 23.07 -6.49 3.01
N ILE A 34 22.18 -5.89 2.22
CA ILE A 34 21.46 -4.67 2.59
C ILE A 34 20.59 -4.92 3.83
N VAL A 35 19.81 -6.00 3.84
CA VAL A 35 18.96 -6.35 4.98
C VAL A 35 19.78 -6.61 6.23
N ARG A 36 20.85 -7.41 6.14
CA ARG A 36 21.75 -7.66 7.28
C ARG A 36 22.41 -6.40 7.84
N ARG A 37 22.71 -5.44 6.97
CA ARG A 37 23.24 -4.13 7.41
C ARG A 37 22.19 -3.36 8.22
N THR A 38 20.95 -3.33 7.75
CA THR A 38 19.84 -2.69 8.45
C THR A 38 19.55 -3.39 9.78
N GLU A 39 19.49 -4.72 9.80
CA GLU A 39 19.31 -5.53 11.01
C GLU A 39 20.41 -5.28 12.06
N ARG A 40 21.67 -5.15 11.63
CA ARG A 40 22.77 -4.78 12.52
C ARG A 40 22.63 -3.38 13.10
N GLN A 41 22.20 -2.41 12.31
CA GLN A 41 21.95 -1.03 12.78
C GLN A 41 20.81 -0.97 13.80
N LEU A 42 19.81 -1.83 13.65
CA LEU A 42 18.66 -1.93 14.56
C LEU A 42 18.92 -2.86 15.75
N HIS A 43 20.07 -3.55 15.78
CA HIS A 43 20.39 -4.56 16.78
C HIS A 43 19.34 -5.67 16.93
N THR A 44 18.63 -6.00 15.85
CA THR A 44 17.59 -7.03 15.82
C THR A 44 17.44 -7.62 14.41
N THR A 45 16.84 -8.80 14.31
CA THR A 45 16.50 -9.42 13.03
C THR A 45 15.06 -9.06 12.64
N LEU A 46 14.84 -8.77 11.35
CA LEU A 46 13.51 -8.46 10.81
C LEU A 46 12.85 -9.68 10.17
N PHE A 47 13.66 -10.62 9.67
CA PHE A 47 13.18 -11.81 8.99
C PHE A 47 13.67 -13.08 9.65
N ASP A 48 12.76 -14.02 9.85
CA ASP A 48 13.08 -15.42 10.15
C ASP A 48 13.35 -16.15 8.84
N ARG A 49 14.62 -16.51 8.63
CA ARG A 49 15.11 -17.18 7.43
C ARG A 49 15.11 -18.71 7.54
N SER A 50 14.69 -19.25 8.68
CA SER A 50 14.64 -20.69 8.92
C SER A 50 13.50 -21.37 8.16
N GLN A 51 12.53 -20.60 7.66
CA GLN A 51 11.34 -21.09 6.98
C GLN A 51 11.22 -20.56 5.54
N SER A 52 10.53 -21.33 4.71
CA SER A 52 10.14 -20.94 3.35
C SER A 52 8.61 -21.12 3.22
N PRO A 53 7.84 -20.07 2.94
CA PRO A 53 8.25 -18.67 2.70
C PRO A 53 8.85 -18.01 3.95
N VAL A 54 9.69 -16.98 3.72
CA VAL A 54 10.32 -16.17 4.77
C VAL A 54 9.25 -15.48 5.61
N ARG A 55 9.37 -15.55 6.94
CA ARG A 55 8.45 -14.90 7.87
C ARG A 55 9.06 -13.66 8.50
N LEU A 56 8.22 -12.75 8.93
CA LEU A 56 8.64 -11.62 9.75
C LEU A 56 8.86 -12.06 11.20
N THR A 57 9.84 -11.47 11.86
CA THR A 57 9.93 -11.45 13.32
C THR A 57 8.96 -10.41 13.89
N PRO A 58 8.66 -10.39 15.20
CA PRO A 58 7.88 -9.31 15.81
C PRO A 58 8.47 -7.91 15.53
N ALA A 59 9.79 -7.78 15.51
CA ALA A 59 10.47 -6.54 15.11
C ALA A 59 10.26 -6.23 13.62
N GLY A 60 10.26 -7.25 12.77
CA GLY A 60 9.94 -7.13 11.34
C GLY A 60 8.52 -6.66 11.10
N GLU A 61 7.54 -7.19 11.80
CA GLU A 61 6.13 -6.77 11.71
C GLU A 61 5.98 -5.29 12.09
N TYR A 62 6.61 -4.88 13.18
CA TYR A 62 6.62 -3.48 13.57
C TYR A 62 7.29 -2.59 12.52
N TYR A 63 8.41 -3.04 11.94
CA TYR A 63 9.14 -2.31 10.91
C TYR A 63 8.30 -2.11 9.65
N ILE A 64 7.58 -3.16 9.19
CA ILE A 64 6.65 -3.10 8.06
C ILE A 64 5.50 -2.13 8.36
N CYS A 65 4.90 -2.20 9.56
CA CYS A 65 3.86 -1.26 9.98
C CYS A 65 4.34 0.20 9.91
N CYS A 66 5.57 0.48 10.33
CA CYS A 66 6.16 1.81 10.21
C CYS A 66 6.34 2.25 8.74
N ILE A 67 6.78 1.35 7.87
CA ILE A 67 6.90 1.64 6.42
C ILE A 67 5.52 2.03 5.85
N GLU A 68 4.49 1.26 6.14
CA GLU A 68 3.13 1.52 5.64
C GLU A 68 2.59 2.88 6.12
N ARG A 69 2.89 3.25 7.36
CA ARG A 69 2.56 4.59 7.90
C ARG A 69 3.31 5.70 7.19
N ILE A 70 4.60 5.51 6.91
CA ILE A 70 5.41 6.48 6.14
C ILE A 70 4.84 6.66 4.74
N GLN A 71 4.50 5.56 4.06
CA GLN A 71 3.87 5.62 2.74
C GLN A 71 2.52 6.33 2.75
N ALA A 72 1.72 6.15 3.81
CA ALA A 72 0.45 6.86 3.96
C ALA A 72 0.66 8.37 4.10
N ILE A 73 1.64 8.78 4.91
CA ILE A 73 2.00 10.21 5.09
C ILE A 73 2.54 10.81 3.78
N GLU A 74 3.39 10.09 3.04
CA GLU A 74 3.89 10.55 1.74
C GLU A 74 2.75 10.78 0.75
N ARG A 75 1.78 9.84 0.66
CA ARG A 75 0.58 10.00 -0.19
C ARG A 75 -0.30 11.19 0.24
N GLU A 76 -0.49 11.39 1.54
CA GLU A 76 -1.24 12.53 2.07
C GLU A 76 -0.57 13.85 1.68
N MET A 77 0.74 13.94 1.83
CA MET A 77 1.53 15.10 1.43
C MET A 77 1.43 15.37 -0.07
N GLU A 78 1.58 14.35 -0.91
CA GLU A 78 1.45 14.47 -2.36
C GLU A 78 0.05 14.96 -2.76
N GLY A 79 -1.00 14.43 -2.12
CA GLY A 79 -2.39 14.87 -2.32
C GLY A 79 -2.57 16.34 -1.97
N TYR A 80 -2.07 16.77 -0.84
CA TYR A 80 -2.17 18.15 -0.39
C TYR A 80 -1.51 19.14 -1.38
N PHE A 81 -0.29 18.82 -1.85
CA PHE A 81 0.40 19.68 -2.81
C PHE A 81 -0.22 19.64 -4.20
N ALA A 82 -0.79 18.52 -4.61
CA ALA A 82 -1.55 18.42 -5.86
C ALA A 82 -2.79 19.32 -5.83
N ASP A 83 -3.50 19.36 -4.70
CA ASP A 83 -4.66 20.23 -4.49
C ASP A 83 -4.29 21.72 -4.51
N LEU A 84 -3.18 22.10 -3.87
CA LEU A 84 -2.66 23.48 -3.89
C LEU A 84 -2.28 23.95 -5.30
N SER A 85 -1.84 23.06 -6.17
CA SER A 85 -1.45 23.37 -7.54
C SER A 85 -2.64 23.61 -8.48
N GLY A 86 -3.87 23.64 -7.95
CA GLY A 86 -5.09 23.88 -8.71
C GLY A 86 -5.49 22.73 -9.63
N GLY A 87 -4.84 21.61 -9.49
CA GLY A 87 -5.14 20.36 -10.20
C GLY A 87 -5.77 19.36 -9.26
N SER A 88 -7.06 19.43 -9.04
CA SER A 88 -7.82 18.36 -8.38
C SER A 88 -7.71 17.08 -9.24
N ARG A 89 -6.52 16.48 -9.20
CA ARG A 89 -6.22 15.19 -9.85
C ARG A 89 -6.09 14.15 -8.76
N GLY A 90 -6.84 13.10 -8.85
CA GLY A 90 -6.76 12.01 -7.89
C GLY A 90 -7.76 10.94 -8.21
N THR A 91 -7.71 9.85 -7.48
CA THR A 91 -8.70 8.77 -7.55
C THR A 91 -9.50 8.76 -6.25
N LEU A 92 -10.80 8.93 -6.34
CA LEU A 92 -11.73 8.76 -5.24
C LEU A 92 -12.32 7.35 -5.32
N ALA A 93 -11.94 6.48 -4.38
CA ALA A 93 -12.54 5.16 -4.27
C ALA A 93 -13.75 5.21 -3.33
N ILE A 94 -14.91 4.77 -3.81
CA ILE A 94 -16.14 4.73 -3.03
C ILE A 94 -16.58 3.26 -2.94
N GLY A 95 -16.64 2.73 -1.72
CA GLY A 95 -17.26 1.44 -1.43
C GLY A 95 -18.68 1.62 -0.91
N SER A 96 -19.66 0.89 -1.47
CA SER A 96 -21.05 0.96 -1.01
C SER A 96 -21.83 -0.30 -1.42
N GLY A 97 -22.95 -0.54 -0.75
CA GLY A 97 -23.88 -1.60 -1.11
C GLY A 97 -24.57 -1.36 -2.45
N ALA A 98 -25.07 -2.44 -3.07
CA ALA A 98 -25.66 -2.46 -4.41
C ALA A 98 -26.73 -1.38 -4.63
N TYR A 99 -27.61 -1.16 -3.66
CA TYR A 99 -28.68 -0.15 -3.75
C TYR A 99 -28.11 1.27 -3.99
N TYR A 100 -27.12 1.66 -3.18
CA TYR A 100 -26.51 3.00 -3.30
C TYR A 100 -25.68 3.14 -4.57
N CYS A 101 -24.96 2.09 -4.97
CA CYS A 101 -24.20 2.07 -6.23
C CYS A 101 -25.11 2.25 -7.44
N THR A 102 -26.32 1.67 -7.41
CA THR A 102 -27.25 1.69 -8.55
C THR A 102 -28.10 2.96 -8.60
N TYR A 103 -28.62 3.41 -7.47
CA TYR A 103 -29.68 4.43 -7.47
C TYR A 103 -29.25 5.81 -6.95
N VAL A 104 -28.25 5.90 -6.09
CA VAL A 104 -27.88 7.14 -5.42
C VAL A 104 -26.58 7.72 -5.97
N LEU A 105 -25.54 6.91 -6.03
CA LEU A 105 -24.19 7.35 -6.40
C LEU A 105 -24.08 7.91 -7.81
N PRO A 106 -24.76 7.40 -8.86
CA PRO A 106 -24.62 7.92 -10.20
C PRO A 106 -24.99 9.40 -10.32
N GLY A 107 -26.03 9.83 -9.59
CA GLY A 107 -26.44 11.24 -9.56
C GLY A 107 -25.43 12.15 -8.86
N LEU A 108 -24.89 11.69 -7.74
CA LEU A 108 -23.87 12.42 -6.99
C LEU A 108 -22.55 12.50 -7.76
N ILE A 109 -22.13 11.39 -8.38
CA ILE A 109 -20.92 11.31 -9.18
C ILE A 109 -20.95 12.29 -10.35
N ARG A 110 -22.06 12.36 -11.08
CA ARG A 110 -22.20 13.32 -12.19
C ARG A 110 -22.03 14.76 -11.73
N ARG A 111 -22.63 15.14 -10.60
CA ARG A 111 -22.49 16.49 -10.02
C ARG A 111 -21.06 16.77 -9.60
N PHE A 112 -20.43 15.80 -8.95
CA PHE A 112 -19.04 15.91 -8.52
C PHE A 112 -18.07 16.02 -9.72
N GLN A 113 -18.23 15.18 -10.74
CA GLN A 113 -17.40 15.22 -11.95
C GLN A 113 -17.58 16.49 -12.77
N ALA A 114 -18.78 17.10 -12.76
CA ALA A 114 -19.01 18.39 -13.38
C ALA A 114 -18.16 19.50 -12.73
N GLN A 115 -17.93 19.41 -11.42
CA GLN A 115 -17.15 20.38 -10.66
C GLN A 115 -15.66 20.02 -10.62
N TYR A 116 -15.33 18.71 -10.63
CA TYR A 116 -13.98 18.18 -10.56
C TYR A 116 -13.69 17.17 -11.68
N PRO A 117 -13.59 17.62 -12.94
CA PRO A 117 -13.52 16.72 -14.11
C PRO A 117 -12.23 15.90 -14.18
N GLN A 118 -11.20 16.26 -13.42
CA GLN A 118 -9.89 15.57 -13.41
C GLN A 118 -9.78 14.50 -12.31
N VAL A 119 -10.80 14.36 -11.45
CA VAL A 119 -10.84 13.33 -10.43
C VAL A 119 -11.42 12.05 -11.00
N GLN A 120 -10.64 10.97 -10.94
CA GLN A 120 -11.14 9.63 -11.29
C GLN A 120 -11.93 9.06 -10.12
N ILE A 121 -13.12 8.54 -10.39
CA ILE A 121 -13.94 7.87 -9.37
C ILE A 121 -13.92 6.37 -9.65
N SER A 122 -13.51 5.59 -8.65
CA SER A 122 -13.59 4.13 -8.65
C SER A 122 -14.70 3.69 -7.70
N LEU A 123 -15.67 2.94 -8.21
CA LEU A 123 -16.74 2.36 -7.42
C LEU A 123 -16.41 0.90 -7.11
N MET A 124 -16.51 0.53 -5.85
CA MET A 124 -16.45 -0.86 -5.39
C MET A 124 -17.76 -1.22 -4.74
N GLU A 125 -18.41 -2.25 -5.27
CA GLU A 125 -19.61 -2.82 -4.67
C GLU A 125 -19.21 -3.80 -3.57
N ASP A 126 -19.65 -3.55 -2.33
CA ASP A 126 -19.44 -4.46 -1.22
C ASP A 126 -20.56 -5.51 -1.19
N ILE A 127 -20.18 -6.76 -1.44
CA ILE A 127 -21.09 -7.92 -1.46
C ILE A 127 -21.38 -8.43 -0.03
N SER A 128 -20.83 -7.81 1.01
CA SER A 128 -20.93 -8.30 2.40
C SER A 128 -22.33 -8.15 3.04
N ASP A 129 -23.25 -7.45 2.41
CA ASP A 129 -24.58 -7.15 2.98
C ASP A 129 -25.62 -8.28 2.85
N GLN A 130 -25.24 -9.47 2.31
CA GLN A 130 -26.18 -10.60 2.18
C GLN A 130 -26.18 -11.60 3.34
N ARG A 131 -25.50 -11.34 4.46
CA ARG A 131 -25.41 -12.30 5.56
C ARG A 131 -26.07 -11.89 6.89
N THR A 132 -26.92 -10.87 6.93
CA THR A 132 -27.62 -10.52 8.17
C THR A 132 -29.13 -10.48 7.96
N GLN A 133 -29.73 -11.58 7.55
CA GLN A 133 -31.13 -11.91 7.80
C GLN A 133 -31.25 -13.43 7.95
N LYS A 134 -31.03 -13.90 9.15
CA LYS A 134 -31.72 -15.09 9.70
C LYS A 134 -31.95 -14.88 11.17
#